data_350ba86d5a55d65bd413a431a5869bf8
#
_entry.id   350ba86d5a55d65bd413a431a5869bf8
#
_cell.length_a   1.000
_cell.length_b   1.000
_cell.length_c   1.000
_cell.angle_alpha   90.00
_cell.angle_beta   90.00
_cell.angle_gamma   90.00
#
_symmetry.space_group_name_H-M   'P 1'
#
loop_
_entity.id
_entity.type
_entity.pdbx_description
1 polymer ?
#
loop_
_entity_poly.entity_id
_entity_poly.type
_entity_poly.pdbx_seq_one_letter_code
_entity_poly.pdbx_strand_id
1 'polypeptide(L)'
;MIINFARRAHDHNWEVDPITRSLLDTDIYKLLMLQFIWKRFPKTTASFSLINRSVNVHLGDLIDADQLREQLEQTRKLRFQKSELIWLAGNTFYGRRGIFQPAFLEWLDRDFRLSDYELSVRDGQFALSFHGLWTETTMWEIYALSAISELKTRASLKRLSEFELDILYARAKTKLWEKMERLRGVPGLKVSDFGTRRRHSFLWQEYVVKAIRDVLGSSFTGTSNTYLAYKHDLEAIGTNAHELPMALAAMAKDDEELKASQYRLLELWQQTYHG
;
A
#
# COMPACT_ATOMS: atom_id res chain seq x y z
N MET A 1 19.01 4.32 23.05
CA MET A 1 19.65 3.25 22.26
C MET A 1 20.61 3.88 21.28
N ILE A 2 21.91 3.65 21.40
CA ILE A 2 22.91 4.20 20.46
C ILE A 2 22.84 3.36 19.21
N ILE A 3 22.46 3.96 18.09
CA ILE A 3 22.42 3.29 16.79
C ILE A 3 23.86 3.09 16.32
N ASN A 4 24.32 1.84 16.26
CA ASN A 4 25.60 1.51 15.69
C ASN A 4 25.52 1.54 14.16
N PHE A 5 25.90 2.64 13.54
CA PHE A 5 25.83 2.81 12.09
C PHE A 5 26.74 1.84 11.32
N ALA A 6 27.88 1.44 11.89
CA ALA A 6 28.77 0.46 11.27
C ALA A 6 28.11 -0.92 11.20
N ARG A 7 27.45 -1.35 12.28
CA ARG A 7 26.67 -2.59 12.27
C ARG A 7 25.52 -2.52 11.27
N ARG A 8 24.85 -1.37 11.14
CA ARG A 8 23.75 -1.17 10.20
C ARG A 8 24.20 -1.20 8.73
N ALA A 9 25.44 -0.83 8.43
CA ALA A 9 25.99 -0.90 7.07
C ALA A 9 26.27 -2.35 6.63
N HIS A 10 26.51 -3.25 7.59
CA HIS A 10 26.79 -4.67 7.36
C HIS A 10 25.59 -5.58 7.69
N ASP A 11 24.67 -5.12 8.54
CA ASP A 11 23.44 -5.83 8.86
C ASP A 11 22.48 -5.77 7.65
N HIS A 12 22.23 -6.91 7.05
CA HIS A 12 21.15 -7.08 6.07
C HIS A 12 19.78 -7.16 6.77
N ASN A 13 19.62 -6.44 7.87
CA ASN A 13 18.35 -6.31 8.55
C ASN A 13 17.44 -5.35 7.76
N TRP A 14 16.58 -5.94 6.95
CA TRP A 14 15.57 -5.24 6.16
C TRP A 14 14.30 -4.91 6.96
N GLU A 15 14.41 -4.86 8.28
CA GLU A 15 13.32 -4.55 9.20
C GLU A 15 13.40 -3.11 9.68
N VAL A 16 12.25 -2.48 9.81
CA VAL A 16 12.10 -1.15 10.40
C VAL A 16 10.75 -1.04 11.08
N ASP A 17 10.73 -0.52 12.30
CA ASP A 17 9.51 -0.28 13.05
C ASP A 17 9.28 1.22 13.26
N PRO A 18 7.98 1.63 13.21
CA PRO A 18 6.84 0.85 12.74
C PRO A 18 6.93 0.51 11.26
N ILE A 19 6.24 -0.56 10.84
CA ILE A 19 6.22 -1.01 9.43
C ILE A 19 5.63 0.09 8.54
N THR A 20 4.46 0.62 8.91
CA THR A 20 3.84 1.78 8.25
C THR A 20 4.22 3.05 9.01
N ARG A 21 4.93 3.97 8.35
CA ARG A 21 5.44 5.20 8.98
C ARG A 21 4.80 6.48 8.43
N SER A 22 4.02 6.36 7.40
CA SER A 22 3.31 7.45 6.75
C SER A 22 2.00 6.94 6.17
N LEU A 23 0.96 7.75 6.17
CA LEU A 23 -0.28 7.44 5.45
C LEU A 23 -0.12 7.50 3.92
N LEU A 24 1.01 8.01 3.42
CA LEU A 24 1.40 7.86 2.01
C LEU A 24 1.97 6.47 1.68
N ASP A 25 2.29 5.61 2.67
CA ASP A 25 2.78 4.26 2.41
C ASP A 25 1.64 3.34 1.94
N THR A 26 1.03 3.76 0.85
CA THR A 26 -0.11 3.13 0.18
C THR A 26 0.00 3.34 -1.32
N ASP A 27 -0.81 2.62 -2.09
CA ASP A 27 -0.89 2.82 -3.53
C ASP A 27 -1.66 4.10 -3.86
N ILE A 28 -1.18 4.91 -4.82
CA ILE A 28 -1.77 6.22 -5.18
C ILE A 28 -3.25 6.11 -5.54
N TYR A 29 -3.66 5.01 -6.17
CA TYR A 29 -5.08 4.82 -6.51
C TYR A 29 -5.99 4.80 -5.28
N LYS A 30 -5.49 4.38 -4.11
CA LYS A 30 -6.26 4.43 -2.85
C LYS A 30 -6.54 5.87 -2.42
N LEU A 31 -5.61 6.78 -2.61
CA LEU A 31 -5.84 8.21 -2.32
C LEU A 31 -6.84 8.83 -3.30
N LEU A 32 -6.77 8.46 -4.59
CA LEU A 32 -7.77 8.87 -5.57
C LEU A 32 -9.15 8.28 -5.23
N MET A 33 -9.22 7.01 -4.89
CA MET A 33 -10.46 6.39 -4.43
C MET A 33 -11.01 7.08 -3.18
N LEU A 34 -10.14 7.38 -2.21
CA LEU A 34 -10.53 8.06 -0.98
C LEU A 34 -11.16 9.43 -1.26
N GLN A 35 -10.57 10.25 -2.16
CA GLN A 35 -11.18 11.50 -2.59
C GLN A 35 -12.52 11.30 -3.28
N PHE A 36 -12.63 10.28 -4.15
CA PHE A 36 -13.87 9.94 -4.83
C PHE A 36 -14.97 9.53 -3.82
N ILE A 37 -14.65 8.68 -2.86
CA ILE A 37 -15.57 8.24 -1.81
C ILE A 37 -15.99 9.41 -0.93
N TRP A 38 -15.03 10.22 -0.48
CA TRP A 38 -15.27 11.42 0.32
C TRP A 38 -16.25 12.38 -0.36
N LYS A 39 -16.10 12.59 -1.66
CA LYS A 39 -16.94 13.51 -2.43
C LYS A 39 -18.32 12.94 -2.74
N ARG A 40 -18.44 11.66 -3.06
CA ARG A 40 -19.65 11.03 -3.60
C ARG A 40 -20.44 10.21 -2.57
N PHE A 41 -19.75 9.64 -1.58
CA PHE A 41 -20.30 8.69 -0.63
C PHE A 41 -19.93 8.98 0.82
N PRO A 42 -20.02 10.24 1.31
CA PRO A 42 -19.45 10.65 2.60
C PRO A 42 -20.10 9.97 3.82
N LYS A 43 -21.28 9.41 3.67
CA LYS A 43 -22.06 8.76 4.75
C LYS A 43 -22.17 7.23 4.57
N THR A 44 -21.56 6.69 3.53
CA THR A 44 -21.63 5.24 3.26
C THR A 44 -20.70 4.52 4.23
N THR A 45 -21.20 3.45 4.84
CA THR A 45 -20.41 2.54 5.67
C THR A 45 -19.92 1.35 4.86
N ALA A 46 -18.78 0.81 5.24
CA ALA A 46 -18.22 -0.39 4.65
C ALA A 46 -17.57 -1.27 5.71
N SER A 47 -17.51 -2.55 5.41
CA SER A 47 -16.82 -3.55 6.23
C SER A 47 -15.82 -4.30 5.38
N PHE A 48 -14.59 -4.41 5.86
CA PHE A 48 -13.53 -5.19 5.22
C PHE A 48 -13.09 -6.29 6.16
N SER A 49 -12.85 -7.48 5.62
CA SER A 49 -12.35 -8.61 6.39
C SER A 49 -11.16 -9.25 5.69
N LEU A 50 -10.17 -9.66 6.47
CA LEU A 50 -9.03 -10.42 5.97
C LEU A 50 -9.49 -11.84 5.60
N ILE A 51 -9.19 -12.25 4.37
CA ILE A 51 -9.37 -13.63 3.93
C ILE A 51 -8.01 -14.18 3.49
N ASN A 52 -7.47 -15.14 4.25
CA ASN A 52 -6.28 -15.87 3.83
C ASN A 52 -6.67 -16.96 2.83
N ARG A 53 -6.30 -16.78 1.55
CA ARG A 53 -6.55 -17.77 0.50
C ARG A 53 -5.56 -18.93 0.49
N SER A 54 -4.46 -18.81 1.24
CA SER A 54 -3.44 -19.88 1.38
C SER A 54 -3.80 -20.75 2.59
N VAL A 55 -4.76 -21.63 2.42
CA VAL A 55 -5.33 -22.46 3.50
C VAL A 55 -4.29 -23.26 4.30
N ASN A 56 -3.18 -23.62 3.67
CA ASN A 56 -2.08 -24.35 4.32
C ASN A 56 -1.12 -23.45 5.11
N VAL A 57 -1.35 -22.14 5.13
CA VAL A 57 -0.52 -21.18 5.87
C VAL A 57 -1.34 -20.60 7.00
N HIS A 58 -1.08 -21.04 8.20
CA HIS A 58 -1.73 -20.58 9.42
C HIS A 58 -1.01 -19.32 9.91
N LEU A 59 -1.55 -18.16 9.57
CA LEU A 59 -0.90 -16.88 9.86
C LEU A 59 -0.80 -16.58 11.35
N GLY A 60 -1.80 -17.00 12.14
CA GLY A 60 -1.82 -16.83 13.59
C GLY A 60 -0.83 -17.75 14.34
N ASP A 61 -0.34 -18.83 13.68
CA ASP A 61 0.72 -19.68 14.24
C ASP A 61 2.12 -19.16 13.89
N LEU A 62 2.22 -18.33 12.84
CA LEU A 62 3.49 -17.79 12.35
C LEU A 62 3.78 -16.39 12.92
N ILE A 63 2.77 -15.57 13.07
CA ILE A 63 2.86 -14.17 13.46
C ILE A 63 2.23 -14.04 14.85
N ASP A 64 2.94 -13.42 15.76
CA ASP A 64 2.40 -13.05 17.06
C ASP A 64 1.28 -12.00 16.87
N ALA A 65 0.10 -12.32 17.41
CA ALA A 65 -1.08 -11.45 17.32
C ALA A 65 -0.86 -10.08 17.99
N ASP A 66 -0.06 -10.01 19.06
CA ASP A 66 0.25 -8.77 19.74
C ASP A 66 1.19 -7.90 18.92
N GLN A 67 2.15 -8.47 18.20
CA GLN A 67 2.97 -7.75 17.24
C GLN A 67 2.11 -7.16 16.10
N LEU A 68 1.17 -7.94 15.57
CA LEU A 68 0.25 -7.41 14.54
C LEU A 68 -0.61 -6.29 15.11
N ARG A 69 -1.15 -6.45 16.32
CA ARG A 69 -1.94 -5.43 17.01
C ARG A 69 -1.15 -4.14 17.19
N GLU A 70 0.10 -4.24 17.65
CA GLU A 70 0.98 -3.08 17.81
C GLU A 70 1.16 -2.32 16.49
N GLN A 71 1.42 -3.00 15.38
CA GLN A 71 1.59 -2.38 14.06
C GLN A 71 0.30 -1.71 13.57
N LEU A 72 -0.86 -2.35 13.78
CA LEU A 72 -2.16 -1.77 13.41
C LEU A 72 -2.48 -0.53 14.27
N GLU A 73 -2.24 -0.58 15.59
CA GLU A 73 -2.44 0.56 16.48
C GLU A 73 -1.53 1.74 16.15
N GLN A 74 -0.27 1.49 15.82
CA GLN A 74 0.64 2.53 15.38
C GLN A 74 0.18 3.16 14.06
N THR A 75 -0.27 2.34 13.11
CA THR A 75 -0.81 2.82 11.84
C THR A 75 -2.08 3.67 12.06
N ARG A 76 -2.99 3.26 12.93
CA ARG A 76 -4.22 3.97 13.27
C ARG A 76 -3.98 5.38 13.82
N LYS A 77 -2.88 5.56 14.54
CA LYS A 77 -2.47 6.85 15.12
C LYS A 77 -1.83 7.81 14.14
N LEU A 78 -1.44 7.34 12.95
CA LEU A 78 -0.82 8.20 11.95
C LEU A 78 -1.75 9.33 11.49
N ARG A 79 -1.12 10.42 11.08
CA ARG A 79 -1.76 11.60 10.46
C ARG A 79 -0.94 12.01 9.27
N PHE A 80 -1.58 12.58 8.26
CA PHE A 80 -0.86 13.20 7.16
C PHE A 80 0.00 14.37 7.67
N GLN A 81 1.25 14.42 7.22
CA GLN A 81 2.14 15.51 7.56
C GLN A 81 1.93 16.68 6.57
N LYS A 82 2.20 17.91 7.01
CA LYS A 82 2.05 19.08 6.15
C LYS A 82 2.87 18.99 4.86
N SER A 83 4.10 18.48 4.94
CA SER A 83 4.96 18.25 3.76
C SER A 83 4.35 17.27 2.76
N GLU A 84 3.67 16.24 3.23
CA GLU A 84 2.99 15.24 2.41
C GLU A 84 1.77 15.86 1.70
N LEU A 85 0.99 16.66 2.42
CA LEU A 85 -0.17 17.36 1.85
C LEU A 85 0.24 18.42 0.83
N ILE A 86 1.34 19.15 1.08
CA ILE A 86 1.92 20.11 0.13
C ILE A 86 2.36 19.37 -1.14
N TRP A 87 3.00 18.23 -1.01
CA TRP A 87 3.40 17.42 -2.14
C TRP A 87 2.19 16.90 -2.94
N LEU A 88 1.14 16.40 -2.28
CA LEU A 88 -0.10 15.98 -2.94
C LEU A 88 -0.78 17.13 -3.69
N ALA A 89 -0.74 18.34 -3.12
CA ALA A 89 -1.32 19.54 -3.75
C ALA A 89 -0.53 20.00 -4.98
N GLY A 90 0.80 19.97 -4.88
CA GLY A 90 1.71 20.57 -5.86
C GLY A 90 2.22 19.63 -6.93
N ASN A 91 2.17 18.31 -6.69
CA ASN A 91 2.72 17.34 -7.60
C ASN A 91 1.83 17.11 -8.83
N THR A 92 2.45 16.66 -9.89
CA THR A 92 1.75 16.27 -11.12
C THR A 92 1.47 14.77 -11.07
N PHE A 93 0.20 14.41 -11.23
CA PHE A 93 -0.23 13.02 -11.34
C PHE A 93 -0.91 12.83 -12.69
N TYR A 94 -0.49 11.85 -13.47
CA TYR A 94 -1.03 11.59 -14.82
C TYR A 94 -1.01 12.84 -15.73
N GLY A 95 0.06 13.63 -15.64
CA GLY A 95 0.20 14.87 -16.41
C GLY A 95 -0.65 16.06 -15.90
N ARG A 96 -1.35 15.92 -14.76
CA ARG A 96 -2.22 16.97 -14.20
C ARG A 96 -1.78 17.39 -12.80
N ARG A 97 -1.71 18.72 -12.58
CA ARG A 97 -1.60 19.30 -11.24
C ARG A 97 -2.97 19.47 -10.62
N GLY A 98 -3.02 19.46 -9.27
CA GLY A 98 -4.24 19.75 -8.53
C GLY A 98 -5.32 18.66 -8.67
N ILE A 99 -4.94 17.42 -8.91
CA ILE A 99 -5.89 16.31 -8.97
C ILE A 99 -6.59 16.08 -7.61
N PHE A 100 -5.88 16.40 -6.52
CA PHE A 100 -6.45 16.42 -5.18
C PHE A 100 -7.01 17.81 -4.88
N GLN A 101 -8.31 17.87 -4.57
CA GLN A 101 -9.03 19.12 -4.32
C GLN A 101 -8.58 19.75 -2.99
N PRO A 102 -8.44 21.09 -2.89
CA PRO A 102 -8.02 21.75 -1.65
C PRO A 102 -8.87 21.36 -0.44
N ALA A 103 -10.18 21.32 -0.58
CA ALA A 103 -11.10 20.92 0.49
C ALA A 103 -10.89 19.45 0.95
N PHE A 104 -10.51 18.55 0.03
CA PHE A 104 -10.15 17.19 0.38
C PHE A 104 -8.84 17.13 1.16
N LEU A 105 -7.83 17.89 0.75
CA LEU A 105 -6.55 17.96 1.46
C LEU A 105 -6.71 18.57 2.87
N GLU A 106 -7.57 19.57 3.02
CA GLU A 106 -7.93 20.13 4.33
C GLU A 106 -8.63 19.09 5.21
N TRP A 107 -9.54 18.31 4.64
CA TRP A 107 -10.20 17.21 5.34
C TRP A 107 -9.20 16.10 5.74
N LEU A 108 -8.22 15.76 4.89
CA LEU A 108 -7.14 14.82 5.23
C LEU A 108 -6.32 15.28 6.44
N ASP A 109 -6.03 16.57 6.52
CA ASP A 109 -5.28 17.17 7.64
C ASP A 109 -6.06 17.10 8.95
N ARG A 110 -7.31 17.56 8.93
CA ARG A 110 -8.10 17.79 10.14
C ARG A 110 -8.91 16.59 10.60
N ASP A 111 -9.61 15.96 9.68
CA ASP A 111 -10.73 15.07 10.02
C ASP A 111 -10.45 13.60 9.71
N PHE A 112 -9.59 13.31 8.70
CA PHE A 112 -9.35 11.92 8.32
C PHE A 112 -8.76 11.10 9.46
N ARG A 113 -9.39 9.96 9.70
CA ARG A 113 -8.95 8.94 10.68
C ARG A 113 -9.18 7.56 10.08
N LEU A 114 -8.31 6.62 10.42
CA LEU A 114 -8.58 5.21 10.16
C LEU A 114 -9.58 4.68 11.17
N SER A 115 -10.51 3.83 10.72
CA SER A 115 -11.50 3.18 11.59
C SER A 115 -10.86 2.28 12.63
N ASP A 116 -11.62 1.92 13.63
CA ASP A 116 -11.28 0.83 14.55
C ASP A 116 -11.26 -0.52 13.80
N TYR A 117 -10.73 -1.54 14.46
CA TYR A 117 -10.62 -2.89 13.92
C TYR A 117 -10.87 -3.93 15.00
N GLU A 118 -11.27 -5.12 14.58
CA GLU A 118 -11.37 -6.29 15.43
C GLU A 118 -10.32 -7.31 15.00
N LEU A 119 -9.52 -7.81 15.95
CA LEU A 119 -8.49 -8.82 15.71
C LEU A 119 -8.60 -9.94 16.74
N SER A 120 -8.79 -11.15 16.24
CA SER A 120 -8.70 -12.38 17.03
C SER A 120 -8.00 -13.49 16.24
N VAL A 121 -7.60 -14.54 16.93
CA VAL A 121 -7.05 -15.75 16.30
C VAL A 121 -8.08 -16.86 16.45
N ARG A 122 -8.41 -17.54 15.34
CA ARG A 122 -9.32 -18.70 15.31
C ARG A 122 -8.71 -19.76 14.39
N ASP A 123 -8.55 -20.95 14.91
CA ASP A 123 -7.99 -22.10 14.16
C ASP A 123 -6.66 -21.78 13.45
N GLY A 124 -5.76 -21.08 14.15
CA GLY A 124 -4.47 -20.66 13.60
C GLY A 124 -4.55 -19.55 12.54
N GLN A 125 -5.72 -18.97 12.28
CA GLN A 125 -5.90 -17.88 11.33
C GLN A 125 -6.30 -16.57 12.03
N PHE A 126 -5.90 -15.45 11.45
CA PHE A 126 -6.41 -14.15 11.90
C PHE A 126 -7.83 -13.92 11.40
N ALA A 127 -8.74 -13.66 12.34
CA ALA A 127 -10.01 -12.99 12.07
C ALA A 127 -9.79 -11.50 12.31
N LEU A 128 -9.57 -10.75 11.23
CA LEU A 128 -9.31 -9.31 11.24
C LEU A 128 -10.37 -8.63 10.40
N SER A 129 -11.06 -7.66 10.97
CA SER A 129 -12.09 -6.87 10.30
C SER A 129 -12.01 -5.40 10.66
N PHE A 130 -12.47 -4.56 9.76
CA PHE A 130 -12.53 -3.11 9.83
C PHE A 130 -13.95 -2.67 9.51
N HIS A 131 -14.57 -1.85 10.36
CA HIS A 131 -15.94 -1.38 10.22
C HIS A 131 -16.00 0.13 10.43
N GLY A 132 -16.83 0.83 9.68
CA GLY A 132 -16.99 2.27 9.83
C GLY A 132 -17.40 2.97 8.54
N LEU A 133 -17.17 4.27 8.46
CA LEU A 133 -17.35 5.00 7.22
C LEU A 133 -16.41 4.45 6.14
N TRP A 134 -16.90 4.39 4.92
CA TRP A 134 -16.08 3.88 3.81
C TRP A 134 -14.79 4.67 3.63
N THR A 135 -14.82 5.97 3.88
CA THR A 135 -13.62 6.83 3.92
C THR A 135 -12.59 6.43 4.97
N GLU A 136 -13.01 5.82 6.08
CA GLU A 136 -12.13 5.42 7.18
C GLU A 136 -11.59 4.00 7.01
N THR A 137 -12.35 3.14 6.30
CA THR A 137 -12.06 1.72 6.15
C THR A 137 -11.26 1.39 4.89
N THR A 138 -11.47 2.10 3.78
CA THR A 138 -10.89 1.77 2.46
C THR A 138 -9.36 1.71 2.45
N MET A 139 -8.70 2.53 3.28
CA MET A 139 -7.22 2.58 3.32
C MET A 139 -6.59 1.39 4.04
N TRP A 140 -7.34 0.70 4.90
CA TRP A 140 -6.83 -0.42 5.67
C TRP A 140 -6.32 -1.58 4.83
N GLU A 141 -6.88 -1.80 3.64
CA GLU A 141 -6.44 -2.91 2.77
C GLU A 141 -4.92 -2.93 2.59
N ILE A 142 -4.33 -1.78 2.23
CA ILE A 142 -2.90 -1.73 1.92
C ILE A 142 -2.07 -1.83 3.20
N TYR A 143 -2.41 -1.08 4.23
CA TYR A 143 -1.66 -1.07 5.48
C TYR A 143 -1.67 -2.44 6.18
N ALA A 144 -2.85 -3.04 6.32
CA ALA A 144 -2.97 -4.33 6.99
C ALA A 144 -2.23 -5.44 6.20
N LEU A 145 -2.41 -5.49 4.88
CA LEU A 145 -1.75 -6.52 4.06
C LEU A 145 -0.24 -6.35 4.02
N SER A 146 0.28 -5.12 3.96
CA SER A 146 1.72 -4.89 4.00
C SER A 146 2.32 -5.25 5.36
N ALA A 147 1.64 -4.91 6.47
CA ALA A 147 2.06 -5.29 7.82
C ALA A 147 2.09 -6.81 8.00
N ILE A 148 1.02 -7.52 7.63
CA ILE A 148 0.95 -8.97 7.71
C ILE A 148 2.02 -9.63 6.82
N SER A 149 2.22 -9.12 5.60
CA SER A 149 3.24 -9.64 4.68
C SER A 149 4.65 -9.51 5.25
N GLU A 150 4.97 -8.34 5.82
CA GLU A 150 6.27 -8.10 6.44
C GLU A 150 6.47 -8.90 7.73
N LEU A 151 5.49 -8.97 8.63
CA LEU A 151 5.57 -9.79 9.84
C LEU A 151 5.72 -11.28 9.52
N LYS A 152 4.99 -11.79 8.50
CA LYS A 152 5.18 -13.16 8.00
C LYS A 152 6.61 -13.40 7.53
N THR A 153 7.17 -12.45 6.81
CA THR A 153 8.55 -12.51 6.35
C THR A 153 9.51 -12.56 7.51
N ARG A 154 9.39 -11.65 8.47
CA ARG A 154 10.22 -11.61 9.69
C ARG A 154 10.16 -12.94 10.44
N ALA A 155 8.97 -13.48 10.66
CA ALA A 155 8.78 -14.78 11.29
C ALA A 155 9.48 -15.93 10.55
N SER A 156 9.42 -15.92 9.21
CA SER A 156 10.07 -16.92 8.37
C SER A 156 11.59 -16.82 8.41
N LEU A 157 12.14 -15.62 8.52
CA LEU A 157 13.57 -15.37 8.54
C LEU A 157 14.21 -15.52 9.93
N LYS A 158 13.41 -15.45 11.00
CA LYS A 158 13.90 -15.50 12.39
C LYS A 158 14.73 -16.75 12.73
N ARG A 159 14.56 -17.83 11.96
CA ARG A 159 15.27 -19.10 12.14
C ARG A 159 16.62 -19.17 11.43
N LEU A 160 16.91 -18.20 10.58
CA LEU A 160 18.14 -18.17 9.81
C LEU A 160 19.24 -17.49 10.63
N SER A 161 20.46 -18.01 10.54
CA SER A 161 21.66 -17.36 11.03
C SER A 161 21.99 -16.10 10.20
N GLU A 162 22.80 -15.19 10.72
CA GLU A 162 23.28 -14.02 9.99
C GLU A 162 23.92 -14.39 8.64
N PHE A 163 24.72 -15.45 8.61
CA PHE A 163 25.36 -15.93 7.39
C PHE A 163 24.33 -16.44 6.35
N GLU A 164 23.31 -17.16 6.78
CA GLU A 164 22.25 -17.64 5.90
C GLU A 164 21.40 -16.48 5.34
N LEU A 165 21.17 -15.43 6.15
CA LEU A 165 20.52 -14.19 5.70
C LEU A 165 21.37 -13.46 4.66
N ASP A 166 22.68 -13.36 4.86
CA ASP A 166 23.60 -12.76 3.89
C ASP A 166 23.55 -13.47 2.55
N ILE A 167 23.59 -14.79 2.56
CA ILE A 167 23.47 -15.61 1.33
C ILE A 167 22.10 -15.40 0.68
N LEU A 168 21.02 -15.39 1.47
CA LEU A 168 19.66 -15.17 0.96
C LEU A 168 19.54 -13.84 0.23
N TYR A 169 19.98 -12.75 0.86
CA TYR A 169 19.91 -11.42 0.27
C TYR A 169 20.87 -11.22 -0.89
N ALA A 170 22.07 -11.83 -0.86
CA ALA A 170 22.96 -11.83 -2.00
C ALA A 170 22.33 -12.48 -3.23
N ARG A 171 21.70 -13.66 -3.05
CA ARG A 171 20.95 -14.35 -4.11
C ARG A 171 19.74 -13.54 -4.61
N ALA A 172 19.03 -12.90 -3.70
CA ALA A 172 17.89 -12.05 -4.06
C ALA A 172 18.31 -10.85 -4.91
N LYS A 173 19.43 -10.18 -4.55
CA LYS A 173 20.02 -9.09 -5.32
C LYS A 173 20.50 -9.55 -6.70
N THR A 174 21.17 -10.71 -6.78
CA THR A 174 21.59 -11.30 -8.06
C THR A 174 20.39 -11.57 -8.98
N LYS A 175 19.33 -12.20 -8.45
CA LYS A 175 18.11 -12.45 -9.23
C LYS A 175 17.43 -11.16 -9.68
N LEU A 176 17.41 -10.13 -8.84
CA LEU A 176 16.86 -8.83 -9.22
C LEU A 176 17.66 -8.22 -10.37
N TRP A 177 19.01 -8.24 -10.26
CA TRP A 177 19.90 -7.74 -11.31
C TRP A 177 19.71 -8.49 -12.63
N GLU A 178 19.71 -9.82 -12.62
CA GLU A 178 19.47 -10.65 -13.82
C GLU A 178 18.13 -10.33 -14.50
N LYS A 179 17.07 -10.12 -13.72
CA LYS A 179 15.76 -9.70 -14.26
C LYS A 179 15.85 -8.34 -14.94
N MET A 180 16.50 -7.37 -14.31
CA MET A 180 16.65 -6.03 -14.87
C MET A 180 17.49 -6.02 -16.15
N GLU A 181 18.57 -6.81 -16.21
CA GLU A 181 19.36 -6.96 -17.44
C GLU A 181 18.53 -7.53 -18.60
N ARG A 182 17.68 -8.53 -18.33
CA ARG A 182 16.75 -9.06 -19.34
C ARG A 182 15.72 -8.02 -19.79
N LEU A 183 15.14 -7.27 -18.84
CA LEU A 183 14.14 -6.25 -19.14
C LEU A 183 14.74 -5.08 -19.92
N ARG A 184 15.98 -4.68 -19.59
CA ARG A 184 16.70 -3.60 -20.31
C ARG A 184 16.89 -3.90 -21.80
N GLY A 185 17.01 -5.17 -22.15
CA GLY A 185 17.12 -5.62 -23.55
C GLY A 185 15.83 -5.61 -24.35
N VAL A 186 14.67 -5.29 -23.74
CA VAL A 186 13.37 -5.32 -24.42
C VAL A 186 13.01 -3.92 -24.95
N PRO A 187 12.99 -3.72 -26.29
CA PRO A 187 12.67 -2.42 -26.87
C PRO A 187 11.26 -1.94 -26.51
N GLY A 188 11.13 -0.66 -26.14
CA GLY A 188 9.83 -0.02 -25.85
C GLY A 188 9.17 -0.46 -24.55
N LEU A 189 9.81 -1.31 -23.74
CA LEU A 189 9.27 -1.76 -22.47
C LEU A 189 9.08 -0.58 -21.50
N LYS A 190 7.93 -0.57 -20.82
CA LYS A 190 7.63 0.30 -19.69
C LYS A 190 7.29 -0.55 -18.48
N VAL A 191 7.89 -0.24 -17.34
CA VAL A 191 7.77 -1.01 -16.09
C VAL A 191 7.40 -0.07 -14.95
N SER A 192 6.44 -0.49 -14.11
CA SER A 192 6.06 0.17 -12.86
C SER A 192 6.15 -0.81 -11.69
N ASP A 193 6.48 -0.32 -10.50
CA ASP A 193 6.37 -1.12 -9.28
C ASP A 193 4.95 -1.08 -8.70
N PHE A 194 4.42 -2.25 -8.33
CA PHE A 194 3.13 -2.45 -7.65
C PHE A 194 3.28 -3.43 -6.47
N GLY A 195 4.36 -3.29 -5.70
CA GLY A 195 4.75 -4.27 -4.69
C GLY A 195 4.14 -4.11 -3.31
N THR A 196 3.52 -2.97 -2.98
CA THR A 196 3.22 -2.54 -1.60
C THR A 196 2.51 -3.58 -0.74
N ARG A 197 1.39 -4.14 -1.19
CA ARG A 197 0.58 -5.08 -0.40
C ARG A 197 1.24 -6.41 -0.07
N ARG A 198 2.25 -6.80 -0.85
CA ARG A 198 2.88 -8.14 -0.79
C ARG A 198 4.39 -8.04 -0.67
N ARG A 199 4.88 -6.89 -0.24
CA ARG A 199 6.30 -6.65 -0.09
C ARG A 199 6.92 -7.58 0.94
N HIS A 200 8.16 -7.94 0.71
CA HIS A 200 8.99 -8.66 1.66
C HIS A 200 9.23 -7.82 2.93
N SER A 201 9.63 -6.57 2.75
CA SER A 201 9.65 -5.52 3.76
C SER A 201 9.60 -4.15 3.07
N PHE A 202 9.32 -3.09 3.83
CA PHE A 202 9.37 -1.71 3.33
C PHE A 202 10.75 -1.40 2.73
N LEU A 203 11.83 -1.68 3.48
CA LEU A 203 13.20 -1.38 3.04
C LEU A 203 13.59 -2.18 1.80
N TRP A 204 13.16 -3.44 1.68
CA TRP A 204 13.41 -4.24 0.49
C TRP A 204 12.66 -3.71 -0.73
N GLN A 205 11.39 -3.29 -0.60
CA GLN A 205 10.67 -2.63 -1.67
C GLN A 205 11.36 -1.35 -2.11
N GLU A 206 11.79 -0.51 -1.16
CA GLU A 206 12.54 0.72 -1.45
C GLU A 206 13.83 0.42 -2.23
N TYR A 207 14.59 -0.61 -1.81
CA TYR A 207 15.78 -1.06 -2.52
C TYR A 207 15.47 -1.48 -3.95
N VAL A 208 14.43 -2.30 -4.15
CA VAL A 208 13.98 -2.77 -5.47
C VAL A 208 13.59 -1.61 -6.37
N VAL A 209 12.79 -0.66 -5.87
CA VAL A 209 12.35 0.52 -6.63
C VAL A 209 13.55 1.36 -7.09
N LYS A 210 14.51 1.62 -6.19
CA LYS A 210 15.74 2.36 -6.53
C LYS A 210 16.58 1.62 -7.57
N ALA A 211 16.76 0.31 -7.39
CA ALA A 211 17.53 -0.52 -8.31
C ALA A 211 16.90 -0.55 -9.72
N ILE A 212 15.57 -0.70 -9.81
CA ILE A 212 14.85 -0.67 -11.08
C ILE A 212 15.03 0.69 -11.77
N ARG A 213 14.86 1.80 -11.03
CA ARG A 213 15.08 3.14 -11.56
C ARG A 213 16.49 3.30 -12.13
N ASP A 214 17.49 2.89 -11.36
CA ASP A 214 18.90 3.11 -11.70
C ASP A 214 19.33 2.25 -12.91
N VAL A 215 18.76 1.04 -13.07
CA VAL A 215 19.12 0.14 -14.19
C VAL A 215 18.26 0.35 -15.43
N LEU A 216 16.95 0.54 -15.29
CA LEU A 216 16.04 0.65 -16.42
C LEU A 216 15.86 2.10 -16.94
N GLY A 217 16.28 3.10 -16.16
CA GLY A 217 16.22 4.51 -16.56
C GLY A 217 14.83 4.92 -17.06
N SER A 218 14.72 5.41 -18.29
CA SER A 218 13.45 5.87 -18.89
C SER A 218 12.42 4.75 -19.15
N SER A 219 12.80 3.48 -19.02
CA SER A 219 11.86 2.36 -19.06
C SER A 219 11.11 2.16 -17.74
N PHE A 220 11.64 2.67 -16.64
CA PHE A 220 10.94 2.69 -15.36
C PHE A 220 10.01 3.91 -15.31
N THR A 221 8.71 3.67 -15.19
CA THR A 221 7.69 4.73 -15.24
C THR A 221 7.28 5.24 -13.86
N GLY A 222 7.58 4.50 -12.78
CA GLY A 222 7.30 4.90 -11.42
C GLY A 222 6.83 3.76 -10.51
N THR A 223 6.30 4.10 -9.37
CA THR A 223 5.82 3.16 -8.36
C THR A 223 4.38 3.47 -7.97
N SER A 224 3.61 2.45 -7.61
CA SER A 224 2.28 2.66 -7.03
C SER A 224 2.35 3.18 -5.59
N ASN A 225 3.46 2.91 -4.89
CA ASN A 225 3.66 3.35 -3.52
C ASN A 225 3.88 4.86 -3.45
N THR A 226 2.89 5.58 -2.92
CA THR A 226 2.87 7.03 -2.87
C THR A 226 4.01 7.60 -2.01
N TYR A 227 4.36 6.91 -0.91
CA TYR A 227 5.46 7.36 -0.06
C TYR A 227 6.83 7.22 -0.74
N LEU A 228 7.05 6.14 -1.49
CA LEU A 228 8.29 5.98 -2.26
C LEU A 228 8.36 6.97 -3.43
N ALA A 229 7.22 7.28 -4.06
CA ALA A 229 7.15 8.33 -5.08
C ALA A 229 7.51 9.69 -4.48
N TYR A 230 6.92 10.06 -3.35
CA TYR A 230 7.24 11.27 -2.60
C TYR A 230 8.72 11.35 -2.19
N LYS A 231 9.24 10.27 -1.60
CA LYS A 231 10.59 10.23 -1.03
C LYS A 231 11.69 10.28 -2.08
N HIS A 232 11.47 9.72 -3.26
CA HIS A 232 12.48 9.54 -4.31
C HIS A 232 12.20 10.33 -5.58
N ASP A 233 11.26 11.27 -5.54
CA ASP A 233 10.84 12.09 -6.67
C ASP A 233 10.53 11.25 -7.93
N LEU A 234 9.64 10.27 -7.74
CA LEU A 234 9.17 9.37 -8.78
C LEU A 234 7.72 9.65 -9.14
N GLU A 235 7.32 9.25 -10.35
CA GLU A 235 5.90 9.26 -10.71
C GLU A 235 5.13 8.25 -9.85
N ALA A 236 4.04 8.71 -9.23
CA ALA A 236 3.11 7.84 -8.53
C ALA A 236 2.10 7.29 -9.53
N ILE A 237 2.16 5.98 -9.81
CA ILE A 237 1.38 5.32 -10.83
C ILE A 237 0.38 4.36 -10.20
N GLY A 238 -0.85 4.42 -10.64
CA GLY A 238 -1.89 3.51 -10.20
C GLY A 238 -2.99 3.37 -11.23
N THR A 239 -3.88 2.45 -10.99
CA THR A 239 -5.07 2.22 -11.80
C THR A 239 -6.32 2.46 -10.93
N ASN A 240 -7.18 1.47 -10.84
CA ASN A 240 -8.35 1.46 -9.99
C ASN A 240 -8.41 0.12 -9.25
N ALA A 241 -9.14 0.04 -8.15
CA ALA A 241 -9.37 -1.21 -7.44
C ALA A 241 -10.79 -1.74 -7.69
N HIS A 242 -10.91 -3.06 -7.61
CA HIS A 242 -12.20 -3.76 -7.72
C HIS A 242 -13.23 -3.31 -6.66
N GLU A 243 -12.76 -2.74 -5.57
CA GLU A 243 -13.58 -2.24 -4.46
C GLU A 243 -14.66 -1.28 -4.94
N LEU A 244 -14.34 -0.30 -5.80
CA LEU A 244 -15.32 0.69 -6.27
C LEU A 244 -16.46 0.06 -7.08
N PRO A 245 -16.21 -0.74 -8.15
CA PRO A 245 -17.31 -1.37 -8.88
C PRO A 245 -18.06 -2.37 -8.01
N MET A 246 -17.40 -3.09 -7.12
CA MET A 246 -18.09 -4.01 -6.19
C MET A 246 -19.00 -3.27 -5.22
N ALA A 247 -18.55 -2.15 -4.66
CA ALA A 247 -19.37 -1.34 -3.76
C ALA A 247 -20.59 -0.73 -4.48
N LEU A 248 -20.40 -0.21 -5.70
CA LEU A 248 -21.53 0.30 -6.48
C LEU A 248 -22.51 -0.80 -6.87
N ALA A 249 -22.02 -1.98 -7.20
CA ALA A 249 -22.86 -3.16 -7.45
C ALA A 249 -23.67 -3.56 -6.20
N ALA A 250 -23.03 -3.55 -5.02
CA ALA A 250 -23.70 -3.86 -3.75
C ALA A 250 -24.74 -2.80 -3.33
N MET A 251 -24.63 -1.56 -3.80
CA MET A 251 -25.59 -0.49 -3.57
C MET A 251 -26.74 -0.47 -4.56
N ALA A 252 -26.72 -1.31 -5.60
CA ALA A 252 -27.78 -1.40 -6.59
C ALA A 252 -29.08 -1.90 -5.95
N LYS A 253 -30.20 -1.30 -6.31
CA LYS A 253 -31.54 -1.62 -5.76
C LYS A 253 -32.26 -2.69 -6.57
N ASP A 254 -31.89 -2.85 -7.83
CA ASP A 254 -32.46 -3.78 -8.78
C ASP A 254 -31.44 -4.25 -9.80
N ASP A 255 -31.85 -5.18 -10.67
CA ASP A 255 -30.98 -5.79 -11.70
C ASP A 255 -30.51 -4.79 -12.76
N GLU A 256 -31.28 -3.75 -13.05
CA GLU A 256 -30.91 -2.73 -14.02
C GLU A 256 -29.81 -1.82 -13.46
N GLU A 257 -29.96 -1.38 -12.19
CA GLU A 257 -28.89 -0.63 -11.49
C GLU A 257 -27.64 -1.50 -11.32
N LEU A 258 -27.79 -2.80 -11.05
CA LEU A 258 -26.66 -3.72 -10.94
C LEU A 258 -25.90 -3.83 -12.25
N LYS A 259 -26.57 -4.03 -13.39
CA LYS A 259 -25.96 -4.07 -14.72
C LYS A 259 -25.29 -2.75 -15.09
N ALA A 260 -25.87 -1.62 -14.70
CA ALA A 260 -25.34 -0.30 -14.98
C ALA A 260 -24.21 0.14 -14.03
N SER A 261 -23.98 -0.56 -12.91
CA SER A 261 -23.11 -0.11 -11.82
C SER A 261 -21.69 0.25 -12.24
N GLN A 262 -21.07 -0.54 -13.12
CA GLN A 262 -19.72 -0.28 -13.61
C GLN A 262 -19.65 0.95 -14.53
N TYR A 263 -20.65 1.19 -15.36
CA TYR A 263 -20.73 2.37 -16.23
C TYR A 263 -21.00 3.62 -15.39
N ARG A 264 -21.89 3.52 -14.42
CA ARG A 264 -22.14 4.59 -13.44
C ARG A 264 -20.88 4.97 -12.67
N LEU A 265 -20.04 3.98 -12.31
CA LEU A 265 -18.75 4.27 -11.70
C LEU A 265 -17.88 5.13 -12.61
N LEU A 266 -17.75 4.75 -13.89
CA LEU A 266 -16.92 5.49 -14.86
C LEU A 266 -17.41 6.92 -15.08
N GLU A 267 -18.72 7.12 -15.18
CA GLU A 267 -19.34 8.45 -15.29
C GLU A 267 -19.05 9.31 -14.05
N LEU A 268 -19.25 8.78 -12.85
CA LEU A 268 -18.97 9.48 -11.60
C LEU A 268 -17.48 9.78 -11.44
N TRP A 269 -16.61 8.87 -11.87
CA TRP A 269 -15.17 9.06 -11.86
C TRP A 269 -14.76 10.17 -12.83
N GLN A 270 -15.29 10.13 -14.06
CA GLN A 270 -15.07 11.18 -15.05
C GLN A 270 -15.50 12.55 -14.53
N GLN A 271 -16.70 12.67 -13.97
CA GLN A 271 -17.20 13.92 -13.36
C GLN A 271 -16.38 14.37 -12.14
N THR A 272 -15.67 13.47 -11.48
CA THR A 272 -14.85 13.81 -10.32
C THR A 272 -13.48 14.34 -10.73
N TYR A 273 -12.87 13.76 -11.79
CA TYR A 273 -11.49 14.00 -12.18
C TYR A 273 -11.31 14.66 -13.54
N HIS A 274 -12.29 14.66 -14.43
CA HIS A 274 -12.20 15.16 -15.80
C HIS A 274 -13.29 16.16 -16.16
N GLY A 275 -14.17 16.51 -15.20
CA GLY A 275 -15.23 17.50 -15.35
C GLY A 275 -14.76 18.93 -15.17
#